data_4782650a16492ce014717bb4e18fe1e9
#
_entry.id   4782650a16492ce014717bb4e18fe1e9
#
_cell.length_a   1.000
_cell.length_b   1.000
_cell.length_c   1.000
_cell.angle_alpha   90.00
_cell.angle_beta   90.00
_cell.angle_gamma   90.00
#
_symmetry.space_group_name_H-M   'P 1'
#
loop_
_entity.id
_entity.type
_entity.pdbx_description
1 polymer ?
#
loop_
_entity_poly.entity_id
_entity_poly.type
_entity_poly.pdbx_seq_one_letter_code
_entity_poly.pdbx_strand_id
1 'polypeptide(L)'
;MLSLNILPGADSAASAIQAEKVRMEVIAQNIANANTTKTPQGGPYQRQVVNFETIIRNEFDASNAVHEVRVAGIEKDGRPPRLVYQPGHPDADPESGMVKFPNVSVHEEMADLISSSRATEANLAIIRTARQMAMQTLAIGKG
;
A
#
# COMPACT_ATOMS: atom_id res chain seq x y z
N MET A 1 -16.86 -21.46 -20.88
CA MET A 1 -16.50 -22.15 -19.64
C MET A 1 -16.99 -21.30 -18.49
N LEU A 2 -18.03 -21.69 -17.80
CA LEU A 2 -18.51 -21.02 -16.59
C LEU A 2 -17.47 -21.28 -15.50
N SER A 3 -16.61 -20.31 -15.20
CA SER A 3 -15.77 -20.37 -14.02
C SER A 3 -16.68 -20.14 -12.80
N LEU A 4 -17.08 -21.24 -12.15
CA LEU A 4 -17.79 -21.17 -10.88
C LEU A 4 -16.81 -20.57 -9.87
N ASN A 5 -16.94 -19.28 -9.60
CA ASN A 5 -16.16 -18.64 -8.54
C ASN A 5 -16.81 -19.01 -7.20
N ILE A 6 -16.31 -20.08 -6.58
CA ILE A 6 -16.87 -20.66 -5.35
C ILE A 6 -16.60 -19.77 -4.12
N LEU A 7 -15.63 -18.85 -4.23
CA LEU A 7 -15.17 -18.00 -3.11
C LEU A 7 -14.87 -16.55 -3.55
N PRO A 8 -15.88 -15.78 -4.01
CA PRO A 8 -15.63 -14.41 -4.49
C PRO A 8 -15.00 -13.49 -3.43
N GLY A 9 -15.30 -13.71 -2.15
CA GLY A 9 -14.68 -12.97 -1.05
C GLY A 9 -13.19 -13.28 -0.84
N ALA A 10 -12.73 -14.50 -1.19
CA ALA A 10 -11.32 -14.85 -1.10
C ALA A 10 -10.49 -14.16 -2.20
N ASP A 11 -11.03 -14.02 -3.41
CA ASP A 11 -10.37 -13.33 -4.52
C ASP A 11 -10.24 -11.83 -4.23
N SER A 12 -11.31 -11.19 -3.72
CA SER A 12 -11.25 -9.80 -3.27
C SER A 12 -10.21 -9.60 -2.17
N ALA A 13 -10.16 -10.48 -1.18
CA ALA A 13 -9.17 -10.42 -0.11
C ALA A 13 -7.75 -10.65 -0.61
N ALA A 14 -7.54 -11.54 -1.59
CA ALA A 14 -6.24 -11.79 -2.19
C ALA A 14 -5.73 -10.58 -2.97
N SER A 15 -6.59 -9.91 -3.74
CA SER A 15 -6.23 -8.67 -4.45
C SER A 15 -5.89 -7.54 -3.47
N ALA A 16 -6.64 -7.41 -2.37
CA ALA A 16 -6.36 -6.43 -1.33
C ALA A 16 -5.00 -6.67 -0.65
N ILE A 17 -4.62 -7.94 -0.39
CA ILE A 17 -3.29 -8.27 0.15
C ILE A 17 -2.18 -7.85 -0.81
N GLN A 18 -2.35 -8.05 -2.12
CA GLN A 18 -1.35 -7.61 -3.10
C GLN A 18 -1.21 -6.10 -3.13
N ALA A 19 -2.31 -5.37 -3.05
CA ALA A 19 -2.31 -3.91 -2.99
C ALA A 19 -1.64 -3.39 -1.72
N GLU A 20 -1.95 -3.98 -0.56
CA GLU A 20 -1.32 -3.63 0.72
C GLU A 20 0.19 -3.96 0.74
N LYS A 21 0.62 -5.03 0.05
CA LYS A 21 2.04 -5.33 -0.10
C LYS A 21 2.79 -4.21 -0.82
N VAL A 22 2.26 -3.71 -1.93
CA VAL A 22 2.85 -2.57 -2.64
C VAL A 22 2.89 -1.33 -1.75
N ARG A 23 1.83 -1.08 -0.96
CA ARG A 23 1.81 0.01 0.00
C ARG A 23 2.92 -0.12 1.04
N MET A 24 3.11 -1.30 1.63
CA MET A 24 4.19 -1.54 2.58
C MET A 24 5.58 -1.34 1.96
N GLU A 25 5.79 -1.73 0.70
CA GLU A 25 7.04 -1.50 -0.03
C GLU A 25 7.31 0.01 -0.21
N VAL A 26 6.29 0.79 -0.57
CA VAL A 26 6.42 2.26 -0.70
C VAL A 26 6.69 2.93 0.66
N ILE A 27 6.00 2.51 1.72
CA ILE A 27 6.27 2.99 3.08
C ILE A 27 7.72 2.70 3.49
N ALA A 28 8.21 1.49 3.23
CA ALA A 28 9.60 1.13 3.52
C ALA A 28 10.59 1.99 2.73
N GLN A 29 10.30 2.30 1.47
CA GLN A 29 11.11 3.22 0.66
C GLN A 29 11.10 4.65 1.23
N ASN A 30 9.94 5.15 1.67
CA ASN A 30 9.82 6.45 2.30
C ASN A 30 10.68 6.52 3.58
N ILE A 31 10.58 5.51 4.45
CA ILE A 31 11.38 5.44 5.68
C ILE A 31 12.87 5.40 5.36
N ALA A 32 13.29 4.54 4.42
CA ALA A 32 14.69 4.41 4.03
C ALA A 32 15.27 5.72 3.49
N ASN A 33 14.43 6.54 2.85
CA ASN A 33 14.83 7.82 2.24
C ASN A 33 14.47 9.05 3.09
N ALA A 34 14.02 8.89 4.33
CA ALA A 34 13.58 10.00 5.19
C ALA A 34 14.65 11.06 5.45
N ASN A 35 15.93 10.72 5.27
CA ASN A 35 17.07 11.63 5.43
C ASN A 35 17.84 11.90 4.13
N THR A 36 17.31 11.48 2.97
CA THR A 36 17.97 11.66 1.67
C THR A 36 17.79 13.08 1.15
N THR A 37 18.76 13.94 1.38
CA THR A 37 18.75 15.36 0.99
C THR A 37 19.04 15.59 -0.48
N LYS A 38 19.68 14.61 -1.16
CA LYS A 38 20.04 14.71 -2.57
C LYS A 38 19.80 13.40 -3.30
N THR A 39 18.96 13.45 -4.32
CA THR A 39 18.67 12.32 -5.22
C THR A 39 19.43 12.48 -6.56
N PRO A 40 19.58 11.44 -7.39
CA PRO A 40 20.17 11.53 -8.73
C PRO A 40 19.43 12.52 -9.65
N GLN A 41 18.15 12.77 -9.40
CA GLN A 41 17.33 13.72 -10.15
C GLN A 41 17.50 15.17 -9.64
N GLY A 42 18.26 15.35 -8.57
CA GLY A 42 18.43 16.63 -7.87
C GLY A 42 17.39 16.88 -6.79
N GLY A 43 17.81 17.56 -5.73
CA GLY A 43 16.96 17.88 -4.59
C GLY A 43 16.66 16.70 -3.64
N PRO A 44 15.89 16.93 -2.57
CA PRO A 44 15.56 15.92 -1.58
C PRO A 44 14.61 14.87 -2.14
N TYR A 45 14.59 13.70 -1.50
CA TYR A 45 13.58 12.70 -1.78
C TYR A 45 12.17 13.25 -1.49
N GLN A 46 11.20 12.91 -2.34
CA GLN A 46 9.79 13.24 -2.12
C GLN A 46 9.04 11.98 -1.68
N ARG A 47 8.25 12.11 -0.61
CA ARG A 47 7.34 11.07 -0.13
C ARG A 47 6.49 10.52 -1.27
N GLN A 48 6.35 9.21 -1.35
CA GLN A 48 5.47 8.54 -2.31
C GLN A 48 4.22 8.03 -1.59
N VAL A 49 3.10 8.08 -2.28
CA VAL A 49 1.79 7.62 -1.80
C VAL A 49 1.19 6.68 -2.81
N VAL A 50 0.61 5.58 -2.33
CA VAL A 50 -0.07 4.60 -3.16
C VAL A 50 -1.56 4.93 -3.22
N ASN A 51 -2.10 5.08 -4.42
CA ASN A 51 -3.52 5.24 -4.67
C ASN A 51 -4.13 3.89 -5.07
N PHE A 52 -5.24 3.53 -4.43
CA PHE A 52 -6.00 2.32 -4.72
C PHE A 52 -7.24 2.64 -5.56
N GLU A 53 -7.60 1.70 -6.40
CA GLU A 53 -8.88 1.70 -7.11
C GLU A 53 -9.58 0.35 -6.94
N THR A 54 -10.91 0.38 -7.00
CA THR A 54 -11.72 -0.85 -6.99
C THR A 54 -12.27 -1.08 -8.38
N ILE A 55 -12.00 -2.27 -8.93
CA ILE A 55 -12.51 -2.70 -10.22
C ILE A 55 -13.56 -3.80 -9.98
N ILE A 56 -14.68 -3.70 -10.67
CA ILE A 56 -15.72 -4.73 -10.66
C ILE A 56 -15.45 -5.67 -11.84
N ARG A 57 -15.14 -6.92 -11.54
CA ARG A 57 -15.02 -7.99 -12.56
C ARG A 57 -16.38 -8.65 -12.73
N ASN A 58 -16.83 -8.83 -13.96
CA ASN A 58 -18.15 -9.36 -14.34
C ASN A 58 -19.33 -8.42 -14.05
N GLU A 59 -19.36 -7.26 -14.74
CA GLU A 59 -20.47 -6.30 -14.69
C GLU A 59 -21.82 -6.87 -15.17
N PHE A 60 -21.81 -7.96 -15.95
CA PHE A 60 -23.01 -8.55 -16.55
C PHE A 60 -23.74 -9.53 -15.62
N ASP A 61 -23.17 -9.94 -14.52
CA ASP A 61 -23.79 -10.84 -13.55
C ASP A 61 -23.57 -10.30 -12.12
N ALA A 62 -24.53 -9.52 -11.64
CA ALA A 62 -24.47 -8.91 -10.32
C ALA A 62 -24.37 -9.94 -9.17
N SER A 63 -24.77 -11.20 -9.41
CA SER A 63 -24.69 -12.28 -8.43
C SER A 63 -23.26 -12.84 -8.29
N ASN A 64 -22.38 -12.60 -9.27
CA ASN A 64 -20.99 -13.04 -9.33
C ASN A 64 -20.00 -11.89 -9.48
N ALA A 65 -20.40 -10.66 -9.17
CA ALA A 65 -19.52 -9.51 -9.21
C ALA A 65 -18.40 -9.65 -8.17
N VAL A 66 -17.16 -9.70 -8.61
CA VAL A 66 -15.95 -9.69 -7.75
C VAL A 66 -15.39 -8.29 -7.73
N HIS A 67 -15.32 -7.71 -6.55
CA HIS A 67 -14.64 -6.44 -6.31
C HIS A 67 -13.14 -6.71 -6.13
N GLU A 68 -12.34 -6.27 -7.08
CA GLU A 68 -10.89 -6.41 -7.06
C GLU A 68 -10.25 -5.08 -6.69
N VAL A 69 -9.37 -5.07 -5.69
CA VAL A 69 -8.59 -3.90 -5.32
C VAL A 69 -7.28 -3.91 -6.11
N ARG A 70 -6.96 -2.78 -6.74
CA ARG A 70 -5.71 -2.58 -7.47
C ARG A 70 -5.02 -1.31 -7.05
N VAL A 71 -3.73 -1.27 -7.32
CA VAL A 71 -2.95 -0.04 -7.24
C VAL A 71 -3.21 0.76 -8.53
N ALA A 72 -3.86 1.91 -8.39
CA ALA A 72 -4.10 2.85 -9.49
C ALA A 72 -2.81 3.55 -9.92
N GLY A 73 -1.95 3.85 -8.94
CA GLY A 73 -0.66 4.48 -9.19
C GLY A 73 0.09 4.80 -7.90
N ILE A 74 1.36 5.16 -8.08
CA ILE A 74 2.21 5.68 -7.02
C ILE A 74 2.52 7.13 -7.38
N GLU A 75 2.13 8.05 -6.53
CA GLU A 75 2.27 9.49 -6.75
C GLU A 75 3.21 10.13 -5.73
N LYS A 76 3.81 11.24 -6.10
CA LYS A 76 4.62 12.04 -5.17
C LYS A 76 3.70 12.93 -4.33
N ASP A 77 3.91 12.92 -3.02
CA ASP A 77 3.22 13.81 -2.09
C ASP A 77 3.60 15.28 -2.38
N GLY A 78 2.60 16.14 -2.60
CA GLY A 78 2.80 17.55 -2.92
C GLY A 78 3.21 18.43 -1.75
N ARG A 79 3.36 17.89 -0.53
CA ARG A 79 3.83 18.66 0.63
C ARG A 79 5.26 19.20 0.38
N PRO A 80 5.57 20.43 0.82
CA PRO A 80 6.90 20.99 0.66
C PRO A 80 7.94 20.21 1.49
N PRO A 81 9.23 20.24 1.08
CA PRO A 81 10.31 19.65 1.84
C PRO A 81 10.48 20.38 3.19
N ARG A 82 10.98 19.66 4.18
CA ARG A 82 11.27 20.21 5.51
C ARG A 82 12.59 20.97 5.48
N LEU A 83 12.57 22.23 5.88
CA LEU A 83 13.78 23.06 5.99
C LEU A 83 14.37 22.92 7.39
N VAL A 84 15.66 22.62 7.48
CA VAL A 84 16.40 22.48 8.73
C VAL A 84 17.68 23.30 8.65
N TYR A 85 17.94 24.11 9.65
CA TYR A 85 19.18 24.89 9.73
C TYR A 85 20.36 23.99 10.13
N GLN A 86 21.24 23.72 9.17
CA GLN A 86 22.47 22.92 9.36
C GLN A 86 23.58 23.45 8.44
N PRO A 87 24.24 24.56 8.80
CA PRO A 87 25.25 25.22 7.94
C PRO A 87 26.49 24.37 7.65
N GLY A 88 26.76 23.33 8.47
CA GLY A 88 27.85 22.39 8.24
C GLY A 88 27.52 21.20 7.34
N HIS A 89 26.27 21.10 6.82
CA HIS A 89 25.87 20.00 5.96
C HIS A 89 26.35 20.23 4.51
N PRO A 90 26.83 19.20 3.79
CA PRO A 90 27.31 19.34 2.41
C PRO A 90 26.26 19.87 1.43
N ASP A 91 24.98 19.63 1.70
CA ASP A 91 23.87 20.10 0.88
C ASP A 91 23.17 21.34 1.46
N ALA A 92 23.83 22.06 2.39
CA ALA A 92 23.30 23.31 2.90
C ALA A 92 23.39 24.41 1.84
N ASP A 93 22.36 25.25 1.79
CA ASP A 93 22.37 26.47 0.99
C ASP A 93 23.45 27.43 1.57
N PRO A 94 24.41 27.90 0.75
CA PRO A 94 25.52 28.75 1.20
C PRO A 94 25.09 30.09 1.83
N GLU A 95 23.92 30.61 1.41
CA GLU A 95 23.46 31.93 1.90
C GLU A 95 22.64 31.81 3.19
N SER A 96 21.74 30.79 3.26
CA SER A 96 20.81 30.63 4.37
C SER A 96 21.26 29.62 5.43
N GLY A 97 22.20 28.71 5.10
CA GLY A 97 22.60 27.59 5.95
C GLY A 97 21.50 26.54 6.12
N MET A 98 20.45 26.61 5.31
CA MET A 98 19.30 25.70 5.39
C MET A 98 19.51 24.48 4.50
N VAL A 99 19.09 23.31 4.99
CA VAL A 99 19.07 22.06 4.24
C VAL A 99 17.62 21.65 3.97
N LYS A 100 17.34 21.24 2.74
CA LYS A 100 16.04 20.68 2.35
C LYS A 100 16.02 19.18 2.64
N PHE A 101 15.29 18.78 3.66
CA PHE A 101 15.01 17.37 3.96
C PHE A 101 13.73 16.89 3.28
N PRO A 102 13.57 15.58 3.06
CA PRO A 102 12.34 15.00 2.55
C PRO A 102 11.10 15.39 3.38
N ASN A 103 9.94 15.44 2.73
CA ASN A 103 8.63 15.61 3.37
C ASN A 103 8.10 14.29 3.98
N VAL A 104 8.99 13.46 4.50
CA VAL A 104 8.69 12.16 5.12
C VAL A 104 8.72 12.30 6.64
N SER A 105 7.64 11.88 7.29
CA SER A 105 7.58 11.74 8.75
C SER A 105 7.66 10.25 9.09
N VAL A 106 8.75 9.81 9.69
CA VAL A 106 8.95 8.40 10.07
C VAL A 106 7.84 7.90 10.97
N HIS A 107 7.30 8.74 11.86
CA HIS A 107 6.20 8.38 12.75
C HIS A 107 4.89 8.12 11.99
N GLU A 108 4.58 8.96 10.98
CA GLU A 108 3.43 8.75 10.11
C GLU A 108 3.59 7.46 9.30
N GLU A 109 4.76 7.24 8.71
CA GLU A 109 5.05 6.02 7.94
C GLU A 109 4.96 4.76 8.80
N MET A 110 5.43 4.80 10.06
CA MET A 110 5.30 3.67 10.98
C MET A 110 3.83 3.37 11.34
N ALA A 111 3.02 4.40 11.54
CA ALA A 111 1.58 4.23 11.77
C ALA A 111 0.88 3.64 10.54
N ASP A 112 1.23 4.11 9.34
CA ASP A 112 0.74 3.57 8.07
C ASP A 112 1.17 2.12 7.87
N LEU A 113 2.41 1.75 8.23
CA LEU A 113 2.92 0.38 8.16
C LEU A 113 2.12 -0.57 9.07
N ILE A 114 1.85 -0.16 10.31
CA ILE A 114 1.05 -0.94 11.26
C ILE A 114 -0.38 -1.12 10.72
N SER A 115 -0.97 -0.06 10.17
CA SER A 115 -2.31 -0.11 9.57
C SER A 115 -2.37 -1.08 8.40
N SER A 116 -1.40 -1.02 7.49
CA SER A 116 -1.29 -1.91 6.33
C SER A 116 -1.07 -3.37 6.74
N SER A 117 -0.23 -3.61 7.75
CA SER A 117 -0.02 -4.96 8.33
C SER A 117 -1.32 -5.53 8.88
N ARG A 118 -2.07 -4.75 9.67
CA ARG A 118 -3.37 -5.18 10.22
C ARG A 118 -4.40 -5.47 9.12
N ALA A 119 -4.44 -4.64 8.07
CA ALA A 119 -5.31 -4.87 6.92
C ALA A 119 -4.96 -6.19 6.22
N THR A 120 -3.67 -6.49 6.05
CA THR A 120 -3.19 -7.76 5.49
C THR A 120 -3.59 -8.95 6.35
N GLU A 121 -3.42 -8.87 7.68
CA GLU A 121 -3.83 -9.93 8.62
C GLU A 121 -5.34 -10.19 8.57
N ALA A 122 -6.16 -9.12 8.51
CA ALA A 122 -7.60 -9.24 8.39
C ALA A 122 -8.02 -9.95 7.09
N ASN A 123 -7.41 -9.59 5.96
CA ASN A 123 -7.66 -10.23 4.68
C ASN A 123 -7.22 -11.70 4.65
N LEU A 124 -6.10 -12.04 5.30
CA LEU A 124 -5.68 -13.43 5.48
C LEU A 124 -6.69 -14.23 6.32
N ALA A 125 -7.26 -13.64 7.38
CA ALA A 125 -8.29 -14.27 8.17
C ALA A 125 -9.56 -14.55 7.35
N ILE A 126 -9.98 -13.62 6.47
CA ILE A 126 -11.09 -13.81 5.55
C ILE A 126 -10.85 -15.03 4.64
N ILE A 127 -9.66 -15.13 4.02
CA ILE A 127 -9.30 -16.24 3.14
C ILE A 127 -9.34 -17.56 3.90
N ARG A 128 -8.80 -17.62 5.12
CA ARG A 128 -8.82 -18.84 5.96
C ARG A 128 -10.25 -19.26 6.31
N THR A 129 -11.10 -18.31 6.70
CA THR A 129 -12.51 -18.57 7.03
C THR A 129 -13.28 -19.05 5.80
N ALA A 130 -13.10 -18.40 4.65
CA ALA A 130 -13.73 -18.81 3.39
C ALA A 130 -13.34 -20.24 3.00
N ARG A 131 -12.05 -20.58 3.11
CA ARG A 131 -11.57 -21.96 2.87
C ARG A 131 -12.19 -22.96 3.83
N GLN A 132 -12.29 -22.63 5.12
CA GLN A 132 -12.88 -23.51 6.13
C GLN A 132 -14.36 -23.78 5.84
N MET A 133 -15.12 -22.73 5.49
CA MET A 133 -16.53 -22.88 5.10
C MET A 133 -16.69 -23.76 3.86
N ALA A 134 -15.87 -23.58 2.84
CA ALA A 134 -15.89 -24.42 1.64
C ALA A 134 -15.61 -25.90 1.97
N MET A 135 -14.63 -26.18 2.82
CA MET A 135 -14.31 -27.55 3.26
C MET A 135 -15.47 -28.18 4.04
N GLN A 136 -16.13 -27.41 4.93
CA GLN A 136 -17.29 -27.90 5.67
C GLN A 136 -18.47 -28.18 4.76
N THR A 137 -18.75 -27.32 3.77
CA THR A 137 -19.80 -27.53 2.78
C THR A 137 -19.57 -28.82 1.97
N LEU A 138 -18.31 -29.06 1.54
CA LEU A 138 -17.95 -30.29 0.83
C LEU A 138 -18.05 -31.53 1.72
N ALA A 139 -17.80 -31.42 3.02
CA ALA A 139 -17.94 -32.54 3.95
C ALA A 139 -19.42 -32.92 4.15
N ILE A 140 -20.33 -31.94 4.22
CA ILE A 140 -21.78 -32.17 4.31
C ILE A 140 -22.34 -32.85 3.04
N GLY A 141 -21.79 -32.46 1.87
CA GLY A 141 -22.25 -33.04 0.60
C GLY A 141 -21.75 -34.46 0.30
N LYS A 142 -20.90 -35.04 1.16
CA LYS A 142 -20.41 -36.43 1.05
C LYS A 142 -21.13 -37.43 1.94
N GLY A 143 -22.06 -36.97 2.77
CA GLY A 143 -22.96 -37.83 3.56
C GLY A 143 -24.30 -38.02 2.86
#